data_ae6960f814174d753500ef0e46fa4058
#
_entry.id   ae6960f814174d753500ef0e46fa4058
#
_cell.length_a   1.000
_cell.length_b   1.000
_cell.length_c   1.000
_cell.angle_alpha   90.00
_cell.angle_beta   90.00
_cell.angle_gamma   90.00
#
_symmetry.space_group_name_H-M   'P 1'
#
loop_
_entity.id
_entity.type
_entity.pdbx_description
1 polymer ?
#
loop_
_entity_poly.entity_id
_entity_poly.type
_entity_poly.pdbx_seq_one_letter_code
_entity_poly.pdbx_strand_id
1 'polypeptide(L)'
;MSRALAAALLVGGLFASLGRAATPPNFLIIMADDCTYNDLPLYGGMNAKTPNLDALAARGLTFNRAFVSSAMCQPCRAELFSGLYPLTNGCSWNHSASRPATKSLPQRLRPLGYRVGIAGKVHVKPQAAFPFDNVPGFDPSCVRDPTRPHDITGIGQYMGDSVSGSPFCLVVALVEPHVPWVMGDASQYPPAKIKLPPNLGDTPTTRQHYSNYLAEITYMDNQVGEILATLDASGAAENTVVLFTSEQGSQFPGCKWTNWNTGLHTALIASWPGHIPEGQRSDALVQYADVAPTIVDLAGGALSDDFDGSSFASVLSGRAKAHREFAFAMHNNLPEGPKYPIRSVTDGQFHYIRNLLPQEIYIEKHLMGGGRHNNPYWATWMGANPLKQPDVYELTKRYLSRPAEELYRLTDDPYEMQNLAGQRELAGVQESLSKTLDAWMASQSDPGSDVDTVAALQASRRGQHLYGPGAAQ
;
A
#
# COMPACT_ATOMS: atom_id res chain seq x y z
N MET A 1 -69.05 -46.78 -38.00
CA MET A 1 -68.65 -45.37 -37.85
C MET A 1 -67.77 -45.30 -36.60
N SER A 2 -66.41 -45.51 -36.79
CA SER A 2 -65.42 -45.49 -35.71
C SER A 2 -64.51 -44.28 -35.88
N ARG A 3 -64.50 -43.45 -34.87
CA ARG A 3 -63.57 -42.31 -34.80
C ARG A 3 -62.34 -42.73 -34.01
N ALA A 4 -61.18 -42.75 -34.69
CA ALA A 4 -59.89 -42.91 -34.05
C ALA A 4 -59.38 -41.55 -33.52
N LEU A 5 -59.09 -41.46 -32.20
CA LEU A 5 -58.36 -40.36 -31.59
C LEU A 5 -56.87 -40.60 -31.72
N ALA A 6 -56.17 -39.68 -32.38
CA ALA A 6 -54.72 -39.63 -32.38
C ALA A 6 -54.25 -38.77 -31.19
N ALA A 7 -53.53 -39.37 -30.26
CA ALA A 7 -52.85 -38.69 -29.16
C ALA A 7 -51.45 -38.26 -29.64
N ALA A 8 -51.19 -36.95 -29.73
CA ALA A 8 -49.87 -36.40 -30.01
C ALA A 8 -49.10 -36.27 -28.68
N LEU A 9 -48.05 -37.04 -28.49
CA LEU A 9 -47.07 -36.92 -27.41
C LEU A 9 -46.14 -35.73 -27.73
N LEU A 10 -46.31 -34.62 -27.01
CA LEU A 10 -45.32 -33.54 -26.96
C LEU A 10 -44.19 -33.97 -26.01
N VAL A 11 -43.03 -34.34 -26.57
CA VAL A 11 -41.79 -34.53 -25.82
C VAL A 11 -41.16 -33.14 -25.66
N GLY A 12 -41.45 -32.50 -24.51
CA GLY A 12 -40.79 -31.29 -24.07
C GLY A 12 -39.35 -31.58 -23.65
N GLY A 13 -38.39 -31.31 -24.54
CA GLY A 13 -36.95 -31.32 -24.20
C GLY A 13 -36.64 -30.21 -23.20
N LEU A 14 -36.43 -30.54 -21.93
CA LEU A 14 -35.76 -29.65 -20.97
C LEU A 14 -34.25 -29.58 -21.41
N PHE A 15 -33.92 -28.53 -22.14
CA PHE A 15 -32.53 -28.10 -22.22
C PHE A 15 -32.17 -27.48 -20.86
N ALA A 16 -31.65 -28.26 -19.94
CA ALA A 16 -30.92 -27.76 -18.80
C ALA A 16 -29.71 -27.00 -19.39
N SER A 17 -29.74 -25.68 -19.35
CA SER A 17 -28.56 -24.85 -19.57
C SER A 17 -27.59 -25.23 -18.46
N LEU A 18 -26.61 -26.08 -18.77
CA LEU A 18 -25.41 -26.25 -17.97
C LEU A 18 -24.77 -24.84 -17.89
N GLY A 19 -25.05 -24.13 -16.81
CA GLY A 19 -24.38 -22.87 -16.50
C GLY A 19 -22.87 -23.14 -16.57
N ARG A 20 -22.23 -22.57 -17.58
CA ARG A 20 -20.78 -22.61 -17.71
C ARG A 20 -20.24 -21.99 -16.40
N ALA A 21 -19.57 -22.77 -15.59
CA ALA A 21 -18.90 -22.23 -14.39
C ALA A 21 -18.13 -20.99 -14.83
N ALA A 22 -18.35 -19.87 -14.15
CA ALA A 22 -17.66 -18.62 -14.47
C ALA A 22 -16.15 -18.89 -14.43
N THR A 23 -15.45 -18.49 -15.49
CA THR A 23 -14.00 -18.65 -15.53
C THR A 23 -13.40 -17.81 -14.41
N PRO A 24 -12.56 -18.37 -13.53
CA PRO A 24 -11.92 -17.59 -12.46
C PRO A 24 -11.18 -16.37 -13.05
N PRO A 25 -11.29 -15.19 -12.42
CA PRO A 25 -10.62 -13.98 -12.93
C PRO A 25 -9.10 -14.08 -12.77
N ASN A 26 -8.36 -13.43 -13.65
CA ASN A 26 -6.97 -13.12 -13.41
C ASN A 26 -6.85 -11.92 -12.45
N PHE A 27 -5.67 -11.77 -11.83
CA PHE A 27 -5.33 -10.63 -10.98
C PHE A 27 -4.03 -9.98 -11.46
N LEU A 28 -4.07 -8.67 -11.66
CA LEU A 28 -2.91 -7.84 -11.93
C LEU A 28 -2.82 -6.78 -10.83
N ILE A 29 -1.79 -6.86 -9.99
CA ILE A 29 -1.51 -5.89 -8.94
C ILE A 29 -0.32 -5.05 -9.40
N ILE A 30 -0.53 -3.76 -9.65
CA ILE A 30 0.52 -2.80 -9.98
C ILE A 30 0.81 -1.98 -8.73
N MET A 31 2.04 -2.03 -8.23
CA MET A 31 2.43 -1.38 -7.00
C MET A 31 3.54 -0.36 -7.25
N ALA A 32 3.29 0.92 -6.99
CA ALA A 32 4.32 1.95 -6.93
C ALA A 32 5.07 1.90 -5.59
N ASP A 33 6.32 2.36 -5.56
CA ASP A 33 7.19 2.37 -4.38
C ASP A 33 7.43 3.81 -3.90
N ASP A 34 7.18 4.11 -2.63
CA ASP A 34 7.40 5.44 -2.02
C ASP A 34 6.61 6.59 -2.69
N CYS A 35 5.33 6.39 -3.00
CA CYS A 35 4.47 7.40 -3.62
C CYS A 35 3.43 7.94 -2.64
N THR A 36 3.59 9.20 -2.22
CA THR A 36 2.63 9.84 -1.30
C THR A 36 1.26 9.99 -1.96
N TYR A 37 0.21 9.53 -1.29
CA TYR A 37 -1.17 9.62 -1.71
C TYR A 37 -1.57 11.04 -2.17
N ASN A 38 -1.26 12.05 -1.35
CA ASN A 38 -1.62 13.46 -1.60
C ASN A 38 -0.85 14.11 -2.77
N ASP A 39 0.16 13.44 -3.35
CA ASP A 39 0.91 13.95 -4.50
C ASP A 39 0.31 13.50 -5.84
N LEU A 40 -0.59 12.51 -5.81
CA LEU A 40 -1.31 12.05 -6.99
C LEU A 40 -2.52 12.96 -7.30
N PRO A 41 -2.67 13.48 -8.54
CA PRO A 41 -3.78 14.36 -8.94
C PRO A 41 -5.15 13.78 -8.63
N LEU A 42 -5.34 12.47 -8.81
CA LEU A 42 -6.57 11.75 -8.51
C LEU A 42 -7.02 11.92 -7.04
N TYR A 43 -6.09 12.22 -6.15
CA TYR A 43 -6.29 12.40 -4.72
C TYR A 43 -5.99 13.83 -4.23
N GLY A 44 -5.97 14.79 -5.15
CA GLY A 44 -5.81 16.22 -4.85
C GLY A 44 -4.39 16.76 -5.03
N GLY A 45 -3.44 15.96 -5.51
CA GLY A 45 -2.10 16.41 -5.87
C GLY A 45 -2.13 17.51 -6.94
N MET A 46 -1.39 18.59 -6.70
CA MET A 46 -1.49 19.79 -7.53
C MET A 46 -0.42 19.90 -8.62
N ASN A 47 0.53 18.99 -8.68
CA ASN A 47 1.70 19.16 -9.52
C ASN A 47 1.93 18.02 -10.53
N ALA A 48 1.88 16.76 -10.09
CA ALA A 48 2.16 15.60 -10.94
C ALA A 48 1.16 15.44 -12.09
N LYS A 49 1.55 14.68 -13.10
CA LYS A 49 0.68 14.32 -14.23
C LYS A 49 0.60 12.81 -14.32
N THR A 50 -0.62 12.28 -14.20
CA THR A 50 -0.86 10.83 -14.13
C THR A 50 -2.03 10.40 -15.01
N PRO A 51 -1.98 10.65 -16.34
CA PRO A 51 -3.10 10.39 -17.23
C PRO A 51 -3.48 8.91 -17.35
N ASN A 52 -2.54 7.98 -17.13
CA ASN A 52 -2.81 6.54 -17.17
C ASN A 52 -3.55 6.07 -15.92
N LEU A 53 -3.21 6.60 -14.74
CA LEU A 53 -3.96 6.37 -13.51
C LEU A 53 -5.35 6.99 -13.58
N ASP A 54 -5.48 8.18 -14.17
CA ASP A 54 -6.79 8.83 -14.39
C ASP A 54 -7.66 7.97 -15.32
N ALA A 55 -7.08 7.40 -16.37
CA ALA A 55 -7.78 6.49 -17.28
C ALA A 55 -8.18 5.17 -16.58
N LEU A 56 -7.32 4.62 -15.72
CA LEU A 56 -7.65 3.43 -14.93
C LEU A 56 -8.79 3.73 -13.94
N ALA A 57 -8.75 4.87 -13.26
CA ALA A 57 -9.80 5.30 -12.34
C ALA A 57 -11.15 5.51 -13.04
N ALA A 58 -11.13 6.04 -14.27
CA ALA A 58 -12.33 6.21 -15.08
C ALA A 58 -12.99 4.86 -15.45
N ARG A 59 -12.24 3.76 -15.47
CA ARG A 59 -12.72 2.39 -15.76
C ARG A 59 -12.96 1.55 -14.50
N GLY A 60 -12.91 2.14 -13.30
CA GLY A 60 -12.98 1.37 -12.07
C GLY A 60 -13.48 2.15 -10.86
N LEU A 61 -13.17 1.61 -9.69
CA LEU A 61 -13.50 2.14 -8.38
C LEU A 61 -12.24 2.68 -7.70
N THR A 62 -12.26 3.95 -7.31
CA THR A 62 -11.18 4.62 -6.58
C THR A 62 -11.54 4.68 -5.10
N PHE A 63 -10.65 4.18 -4.23
CA PHE A 63 -10.83 4.26 -2.78
C PHE A 63 -10.24 5.55 -2.24
N ASN A 64 -11.05 6.29 -1.47
CA ASN A 64 -10.63 7.52 -0.79
C ASN A 64 -9.91 7.25 0.55
N ARG A 65 -10.04 6.02 1.11
CA ARG A 65 -9.58 5.68 2.47
C ARG A 65 -8.92 4.31 2.48
N ALA A 66 -7.76 4.20 1.83
CA ALA A 66 -6.94 2.99 1.86
C ALA A 66 -5.66 3.24 2.67
N PHE A 67 -5.30 2.32 3.57
CA PHE A 67 -4.19 2.50 4.49
C PHE A 67 -3.26 1.29 4.52
N VAL A 68 -1.99 1.54 4.84
CA VAL A 68 -1.00 0.50 5.19
C VAL A 68 -0.83 0.45 6.70
N SER A 69 -0.46 -0.72 7.25
CA SER A 69 -0.19 -0.85 8.68
C SER A 69 1.23 -0.43 9.08
N SER A 70 2.08 -0.14 8.11
CA SER A 70 3.44 0.31 8.38
C SER A 70 3.99 1.07 7.19
N ALA A 71 4.49 2.28 7.42
CA ALA A 71 5.10 3.10 6.37
C ALA A 71 6.55 2.69 6.09
N MET A 72 6.77 1.40 5.85
CA MET A 72 8.06 0.79 5.51
C MET A 72 7.87 -0.31 4.46
N CYS A 73 8.69 -0.33 3.41
CA CYS A 73 8.53 -1.20 2.25
C CYS A 73 8.33 -2.67 2.60
N GLN A 74 9.21 -3.28 3.40
CA GLN A 74 9.14 -4.71 3.64
C GLN A 74 7.93 -5.12 4.51
N PRO A 75 7.61 -4.46 5.64
CA PRO A 75 6.38 -4.71 6.40
C PRO A 75 5.11 -4.50 5.56
N CYS A 76 5.03 -3.42 4.80
CA CYS A 76 3.92 -3.09 3.92
C CYS A 76 3.67 -4.20 2.86
N ARG A 77 4.73 -4.65 2.18
CA ARG A 77 4.64 -5.74 1.20
C ARG A 77 4.26 -7.08 1.85
N ALA A 78 4.82 -7.39 3.02
CA ALA A 78 4.48 -8.60 3.75
C ALA A 78 3.01 -8.61 4.16
N GLU A 79 2.46 -7.47 4.59
CA GLU A 79 1.05 -7.28 4.91
C GLU A 79 0.17 -7.53 3.69
N LEU A 80 0.42 -6.84 2.57
CA LEU A 80 -0.37 -6.95 1.35
C LEU A 80 -0.40 -8.39 0.82
N PHE A 81 0.75 -9.07 0.80
CA PHE A 81 0.84 -10.41 0.24
C PHE A 81 0.31 -11.51 1.15
N SER A 82 0.25 -11.29 2.46
CA SER A 82 -0.20 -12.31 3.43
C SER A 82 -1.60 -12.08 3.98
N GLY A 83 -2.08 -10.82 4.02
CA GLY A 83 -3.31 -10.45 4.71
C GLY A 83 -3.15 -10.41 6.24
N LEU A 84 -1.92 -10.25 6.73
CA LEU A 84 -1.57 -10.28 8.16
C LEU A 84 -0.84 -9.00 8.58
N TYR A 85 -1.19 -8.49 9.75
CA TYR A 85 -0.49 -7.35 10.34
C TYR A 85 1.00 -7.65 10.61
N PRO A 86 1.85 -6.61 10.72
CA PRO A 86 3.29 -6.80 10.86
C PRO A 86 3.72 -7.66 12.05
N LEU A 87 3.04 -7.60 13.21
CA LEU A 87 3.35 -8.45 14.36
C LEU A 87 2.88 -9.89 14.16
N THR A 88 1.74 -10.09 13.51
CA THR A 88 1.23 -11.43 13.19
C THR A 88 2.12 -12.13 12.16
N ASN A 89 2.46 -11.46 11.05
CA ASN A 89 3.35 -12.05 10.06
C ASN A 89 4.83 -12.04 10.48
N GLY A 90 5.20 -11.25 11.51
CA GLY A 90 6.56 -11.16 12.07
C GLY A 90 7.47 -10.13 11.41
N CYS A 91 7.05 -9.50 10.30
CA CYS A 91 7.82 -8.48 9.59
C CYS A 91 7.52 -7.08 10.15
N SER A 92 8.00 -6.77 11.35
CA SER A 92 7.72 -5.53 12.08
C SER A 92 8.79 -4.45 11.94
N TRP A 93 9.83 -4.70 11.14
CA TRP A 93 10.92 -3.77 10.84
C TRP A 93 11.31 -3.89 9.37
N ASN A 94 11.85 -2.83 8.84
CA ASN A 94 12.50 -2.92 7.54
C ASN A 94 13.71 -3.88 7.62
N HIS A 95 13.95 -4.67 6.57
CA HIS A 95 15.00 -5.70 6.52
C HIS A 95 14.89 -6.81 7.59
N SER A 96 13.69 -7.04 8.14
CA SER A 96 13.37 -8.21 8.97
C SER A 96 12.87 -9.40 8.12
N ALA A 97 12.44 -10.48 8.72
CA ALA A 97 11.81 -11.60 8.01
C ALA A 97 10.42 -11.87 8.58
N SER A 98 9.51 -12.29 7.74
CA SER A 98 8.23 -12.85 8.21
C SER A 98 8.44 -14.21 8.86
N ARG A 99 7.45 -14.66 9.64
CA ARG A 99 7.45 -16.01 10.21
C ARG A 99 7.52 -17.04 9.09
N PRO A 100 8.30 -18.12 9.22
CA PRO A 100 8.38 -19.15 8.18
C PRO A 100 7.05 -19.80 7.82
N ALA A 101 6.11 -19.84 8.77
CA ALA A 101 4.76 -20.40 8.57
C ALA A 101 3.77 -19.42 7.93
N THR A 102 4.17 -18.16 7.66
CA THR A 102 3.32 -17.18 6.99
C THR A 102 2.91 -17.68 5.62
N LYS A 103 1.60 -17.73 5.37
CA LYS A 103 1.05 -18.05 4.04
C LYS A 103 0.79 -16.76 3.29
N SER A 104 1.29 -16.65 2.07
CA SER A 104 1.06 -15.53 1.17
C SER A 104 0.23 -15.93 -0.04
N LEU A 105 -0.06 -14.98 -0.94
CA LEU A 105 -0.85 -15.21 -2.16
C LEU A 105 -0.47 -16.51 -2.91
N PRO A 106 0.83 -16.83 -3.15
CA PRO A 106 1.18 -18.08 -3.83
C PRO A 106 0.65 -19.35 -3.15
N GLN A 107 0.80 -19.45 -1.81
CA GLN A 107 0.32 -20.66 -1.12
C GLN A 107 -1.20 -20.75 -1.07
N ARG A 108 -1.90 -19.61 -1.18
CA ARG A 108 -3.37 -19.56 -1.14
C ARG A 108 -4.01 -19.77 -2.51
N LEU A 109 -3.39 -19.25 -3.57
CA LEU A 109 -3.97 -19.27 -4.92
C LEU A 109 -3.54 -20.46 -5.77
N ARG A 110 -2.33 -21.02 -5.58
CA ARG A 110 -1.90 -22.21 -6.33
C ARG A 110 -2.80 -23.41 -6.16
N PRO A 111 -3.34 -23.74 -4.95
CA PRO A 111 -4.32 -24.81 -4.81
C PRO A 111 -5.62 -24.58 -5.58
N LEU A 112 -5.92 -23.33 -5.97
CA LEU A 112 -7.05 -22.96 -6.82
C LEU A 112 -6.71 -22.97 -8.33
N GLY A 113 -5.52 -23.43 -8.70
CA GLY A 113 -5.08 -23.55 -10.08
C GLY A 113 -4.40 -22.31 -10.67
N TYR A 114 -4.09 -21.30 -9.86
CA TYR A 114 -3.43 -20.08 -10.33
C TYR A 114 -1.91 -20.24 -10.48
N ARG A 115 -1.36 -19.60 -11.49
CA ARG A 115 0.05 -19.21 -11.55
C ARG A 115 0.21 -17.91 -10.76
N VAL A 116 1.22 -17.80 -9.91
CA VAL A 116 1.38 -16.60 -9.04
C VAL A 116 2.79 -16.08 -9.15
N GLY A 117 2.94 -14.97 -9.86
CA GLY A 117 4.23 -14.37 -10.20
C GLY A 117 4.42 -12.95 -9.65
N ILE A 118 5.67 -12.53 -9.64
CA ILE A 118 6.07 -11.16 -9.31
C ILE A 118 7.17 -10.69 -10.27
N ALA A 119 7.00 -9.50 -10.82
CA ALA A 119 8.01 -8.77 -11.59
C ALA A 119 8.47 -7.54 -10.82
N GLY A 120 9.76 -7.22 -10.86
CA GLY A 120 10.33 -6.05 -10.19
C GLY A 120 10.68 -6.30 -8.72
N LYS A 121 10.41 -5.33 -7.83
CA LYS A 121 10.87 -5.32 -6.44
C LYS A 121 10.10 -6.30 -5.56
N VAL A 122 10.72 -7.39 -5.14
CA VAL A 122 10.12 -8.41 -4.24
C VAL A 122 10.13 -7.93 -2.78
N HIS A 123 11.29 -7.67 -2.22
CA HIS A 123 11.58 -7.13 -0.88
C HIS A 123 10.79 -7.77 0.29
N VAL A 124 10.53 -9.06 0.23
CA VAL A 124 9.98 -9.87 1.33
C VAL A 124 10.79 -11.14 1.52
N LYS A 125 10.80 -11.69 2.71
CA LYS A 125 11.50 -12.94 3.06
C LYS A 125 10.86 -13.62 4.28
N PRO A 126 11.05 -14.94 4.50
CA PRO A 126 11.85 -15.85 3.67
C PRO A 126 11.12 -16.21 2.36
N GLN A 127 11.86 -16.68 1.35
CA GLN A 127 11.26 -17.10 0.07
C GLN A 127 10.23 -18.22 0.26
N ALA A 128 10.41 -19.10 1.23
CA ALA A 128 9.44 -20.16 1.54
C ALA A 128 8.06 -19.63 1.95
N ALA A 129 8.00 -18.46 2.60
CA ALA A 129 6.74 -17.79 2.95
C ALA A 129 6.15 -16.99 1.78
N PHE A 130 6.98 -16.60 0.79
CA PHE A 130 6.60 -15.82 -0.37
C PHE A 130 7.13 -16.44 -1.67
N PRO A 131 6.69 -17.66 -2.03
CA PRO A 131 7.25 -18.43 -3.15
C PRO A 131 6.66 -17.96 -4.49
N PHE A 132 6.74 -16.68 -4.82
CA PHE A 132 6.36 -16.16 -6.11
C PHE A 132 7.24 -16.73 -7.23
N ASP A 133 6.67 -16.94 -8.41
CA ASP A 133 7.42 -17.16 -9.63
C ASP A 133 8.07 -15.83 -10.06
N ASN A 134 9.36 -15.87 -10.36
CA ASN A 134 10.04 -14.66 -10.84
C ASN A 134 9.68 -14.40 -12.29
N VAL A 135 9.04 -13.26 -12.57
CA VAL A 135 8.66 -12.84 -13.92
C VAL A 135 9.64 -11.77 -14.40
N PRO A 136 10.35 -11.97 -15.51
CA PRO A 136 11.23 -10.95 -16.07
C PRO A 136 10.45 -9.67 -16.45
N GLY A 137 11.07 -8.51 -16.24
CA GLY A 137 10.43 -7.23 -16.56
C GLY A 137 11.22 -6.07 -15.94
N PHE A 138 10.73 -5.54 -14.84
CA PHE A 138 11.36 -4.41 -14.18
C PHE A 138 12.57 -4.83 -13.34
N ASP A 139 13.60 -3.98 -13.34
CA ASP A 139 14.76 -4.13 -12.46
C ASP A 139 14.34 -3.92 -11.00
N PRO A 140 14.60 -4.85 -10.08
CA PRO A 140 14.24 -4.72 -8.67
C PRO A 140 15.15 -3.75 -7.88
N SER A 141 16.19 -3.20 -8.52
CA SER A 141 17.16 -2.31 -7.88
C SER A 141 16.57 -0.93 -7.64
N CYS A 142 16.67 -0.43 -6.40
CA CYS A 142 16.32 0.96 -6.09
C CYS A 142 17.35 1.98 -6.62
N VAL A 143 18.55 1.53 -7.04
CA VAL A 143 19.56 2.37 -7.69
C VAL A 143 19.41 2.20 -9.19
N ARG A 144 18.68 3.12 -9.80
CA ARG A 144 18.34 3.05 -11.23
C ARG A 144 19.46 3.63 -12.09
N ASP A 145 19.65 3.01 -13.23
CA ASP A 145 20.41 3.58 -14.35
C ASP A 145 19.40 4.14 -15.35
N PRO A 146 19.30 5.48 -15.50
CA PRO A 146 18.32 6.09 -16.39
C PRO A 146 18.58 5.80 -17.87
N THR A 147 19.75 5.26 -18.20
CA THR A 147 20.09 4.87 -19.57
C THR A 147 19.68 3.44 -19.91
N ARG A 148 19.31 2.64 -18.92
CA ARG A 148 18.95 1.24 -19.09
C ARG A 148 17.43 1.10 -19.26
N PRO A 149 16.94 0.71 -20.47
CA PRO A 149 15.52 0.48 -20.69
C PRO A 149 15.05 -0.73 -19.87
N HIS A 150 13.79 -0.70 -19.44
CA HIS A 150 13.11 -1.89 -18.96
C HIS A 150 12.53 -2.68 -20.14
N ASP A 151 12.40 -4.00 -19.96
CA ASP A 151 11.81 -4.91 -20.96
C ASP A 151 10.64 -5.67 -20.31
N ILE A 152 9.42 -5.34 -20.72
CA ILE A 152 8.19 -5.95 -20.19
C ILE A 152 7.70 -7.15 -21.00
N THR A 153 8.51 -7.65 -21.94
CA THR A 153 8.16 -8.82 -22.78
C THR A 153 7.78 -10.03 -21.92
N GLY A 154 8.53 -10.31 -20.84
CA GLY A 154 8.25 -11.39 -19.92
C GLY A 154 6.90 -11.25 -19.20
N ILE A 155 6.49 -10.01 -18.88
CA ILE A 155 5.19 -9.69 -18.30
C ILE A 155 4.08 -10.03 -19.31
N GLY A 156 4.24 -9.60 -20.56
CA GLY A 156 3.29 -9.89 -21.64
C GLY A 156 3.14 -11.40 -21.91
N GLN A 157 4.24 -12.15 -21.94
CA GLN A 157 4.23 -13.60 -22.06
C GLN A 157 3.48 -14.25 -20.90
N TYR A 158 3.78 -13.84 -19.66
CA TYR A 158 3.12 -14.38 -18.46
C TYR A 158 1.61 -14.15 -18.48
N MET A 159 1.14 -12.99 -18.92
CA MET A 159 -0.29 -12.70 -19.09
C MET A 159 -0.92 -13.49 -20.24
N GLY A 160 -0.24 -13.57 -21.40
CA GLY A 160 -0.74 -14.24 -22.60
C GLY A 160 -0.96 -15.75 -22.42
N ASP A 161 -0.13 -16.40 -21.62
CA ASP A 161 -0.27 -17.83 -21.31
C ASP A 161 -1.59 -18.18 -20.61
N SER A 162 -2.29 -17.22 -20.00
CA SER A 162 -3.58 -17.43 -19.34
C SER A 162 -4.73 -17.67 -20.31
N VAL A 163 -4.63 -17.17 -21.54
CA VAL A 163 -5.68 -17.32 -22.56
C VAL A 163 -5.83 -18.81 -22.98
N SER A 164 -4.74 -19.56 -22.85
CA SER A 164 -4.68 -20.98 -23.24
C SER A 164 -4.57 -21.94 -22.03
N GLY A 165 -4.54 -21.44 -20.79
CA GLY A 165 -4.21 -22.25 -19.62
C GLY A 165 -4.80 -21.79 -18.30
N SER A 166 -3.99 -21.84 -17.25
CA SER A 166 -4.37 -21.50 -15.88
C SER A 166 -4.48 -19.99 -15.68
N PRO A 167 -5.42 -19.50 -14.85
CA PRO A 167 -5.49 -18.09 -14.49
C PRO A 167 -4.19 -17.62 -13.78
N PHE A 168 -3.91 -16.33 -13.82
CA PHE A 168 -2.75 -15.76 -13.15
C PHE A 168 -3.12 -14.79 -12.03
N CYS A 169 -2.23 -14.68 -11.04
CA CYS A 169 -2.10 -13.54 -10.16
C CYS A 169 -0.67 -12.99 -10.32
N LEU A 170 -0.55 -11.83 -10.96
CA LEU A 170 0.72 -11.18 -11.23
C LEU A 170 0.85 -9.89 -10.43
N VAL A 171 1.91 -9.78 -9.65
CA VAL A 171 2.33 -8.53 -9.01
C VAL A 171 3.39 -7.89 -9.89
N VAL A 172 3.15 -6.66 -10.36
CA VAL A 172 4.15 -5.82 -11.01
C VAL A 172 4.55 -4.73 -10.04
N ALA A 173 5.66 -4.95 -9.36
CA ALA A 173 6.16 -4.11 -8.29
C ALA A 173 7.22 -3.15 -8.83
N LEU A 174 6.78 -1.94 -9.15
CA LEU A 174 7.63 -0.86 -9.64
C LEU A 174 8.61 -0.41 -8.56
N VAL A 175 9.63 0.33 -8.96
CA VAL A 175 10.58 0.95 -8.03
C VAL A 175 10.30 2.46 -7.93
N GLU A 176 9.80 3.06 -8.97
CA GLU A 176 9.47 4.48 -8.97
C GLU A 176 8.18 4.77 -8.17
N PRO A 177 8.12 5.91 -7.48
CA PRO A 177 9.13 6.98 -7.36
C PRO A 177 10.04 6.87 -6.11
N HIS A 178 10.64 5.71 -5.83
CA HIS A 178 11.62 5.54 -4.75
C HIS A 178 12.94 6.27 -5.07
N VAL A 179 13.56 6.88 -4.06
CA VAL A 179 14.89 7.52 -4.23
C VAL A 179 15.97 6.52 -4.72
N PRO A 180 17.01 6.98 -5.46
CA PRO A 180 17.27 8.35 -5.92
C PRO A 180 16.37 8.73 -7.09
N TRP A 181 15.88 9.97 -7.09
CA TRP A 181 15.01 10.48 -8.13
C TRP A 181 15.82 10.92 -9.35
N VAL A 182 16.00 9.99 -10.29
CA VAL A 182 16.85 10.14 -11.49
C VAL A 182 16.10 9.85 -12.79
N MET A 183 14.87 9.34 -12.67
CA MET A 183 14.03 8.99 -13.82
C MET A 183 13.07 10.12 -14.18
N GLY A 184 12.52 10.07 -15.41
CA GLY A 184 11.59 11.08 -15.88
C GLY A 184 12.26 12.40 -16.30
N ASP A 185 11.43 13.38 -16.64
CA ASP A 185 11.86 14.70 -17.12
C ASP A 185 11.50 15.80 -16.13
N ALA A 186 12.45 16.14 -15.26
CA ALA A 186 12.28 17.16 -14.22
C ALA A 186 12.07 18.59 -14.82
N SER A 187 12.41 18.83 -16.09
CA SER A 187 12.18 20.13 -16.74
C SER A 187 10.68 20.47 -16.86
N GLN A 188 9.81 19.46 -16.82
CA GLN A 188 8.35 19.63 -16.78
C GLN A 188 7.85 20.21 -15.44
N TYR A 189 8.66 20.19 -14.41
CA TYR A 189 8.34 20.61 -13.04
C TYR A 189 9.30 21.68 -12.54
N PRO A 190 9.35 22.90 -13.14
CA PRO A 190 10.26 23.94 -12.71
C PRO A 190 10.09 24.26 -11.20
N PRO A 191 11.13 24.22 -10.38
CA PRO A 191 11.04 24.38 -8.92
C PRO A 191 10.28 25.64 -8.47
N ALA A 192 10.40 26.73 -9.21
CA ALA A 192 9.72 27.99 -8.91
C ALA A 192 8.18 27.94 -9.12
N LYS A 193 7.66 26.98 -9.86
CA LYS A 193 6.22 26.84 -10.17
C LYS A 193 5.55 25.76 -9.30
N ILE A 194 6.32 24.98 -8.58
CA ILE A 194 5.80 23.89 -7.75
C ILE A 194 5.02 24.45 -6.56
N LYS A 195 3.87 23.87 -6.28
CA LYS A 195 3.12 24.06 -5.04
C LYS A 195 3.53 23.00 -4.06
N LEU A 196 4.41 23.33 -3.11
CA LEU A 196 4.82 22.37 -2.09
C LEU A 196 3.66 22.04 -1.15
N PRO A 197 3.53 20.76 -0.73
CA PRO A 197 2.65 20.38 0.36
C PRO A 197 3.05 21.09 1.68
N PRO A 198 2.10 21.36 2.59
CA PRO A 198 2.37 22.14 3.81
C PRO A 198 3.31 21.43 4.80
N ASN A 199 3.45 20.12 4.70
CA ASN A 199 4.38 19.32 5.52
C ASN A 199 5.83 19.37 5.02
N LEU A 200 6.11 20.02 3.90
CA LEU A 200 7.46 20.14 3.34
C LEU A 200 8.03 21.55 3.55
N GLY A 201 9.23 21.61 4.13
CA GLY A 201 9.95 22.86 4.33
C GLY A 201 10.37 23.50 3.01
N ASP A 202 9.89 24.73 2.78
CA ASP A 202 10.15 25.46 1.54
C ASP A 202 11.59 25.99 1.49
N THR A 203 12.47 25.19 0.91
CA THR A 203 13.84 25.58 0.58
C THR A 203 14.13 25.32 -0.89
N PRO A 204 15.09 26.02 -1.51
CA PRO A 204 15.48 25.75 -2.90
C PRO A 204 15.85 24.29 -3.14
N THR A 205 16.51 23.65 -2.17
CA THR A 205 16.90 22.24 -2.24
C THR A 205 15.69 21.32 -2.16
N THR A 206 14.74 21.56 -1.26
CA THR A 206 13.48 20.80 -1.20
C THR A 206 12.74 20.89 -2.53
N ARG A 207 12.58 22.10 -3.08
CA ARG A 207 11.89 22.31 -4.36
C ARG A 207 12.55 21.57 -5.51
N GLN A 208 13.88 21.54 -5.58
CA GLN A 208 14.61 20.81 -6.61
C GLN A 208 14.38 19.29 -6.50
N HIS A 209 14.49 18.74 -5.28
CA HIS A 209 14.24 17.31 -5.06
C HIS A 209 12.78 16.92 -5.30
N TYR A 210 11.84 17.79 -4.90
CA TYR A 210 10.43 17.57 -5.17
C TYR A 210 10.10 17.64 -6.68
N SER A 211 10.78 18.50 -7.45
CA SER A 211 10.73 18.53 -8.92
C SER A 211 11.12 17.16 -9.53
N ASN A 212 12.24 16.60 -9.06
CA ASN A 212 12.72 15.30 -9.53
C ASN A 212 11.73 14.17 -9.16
N TYR A 213 11.20 14.19 -7.93
CA TYR A 213 10.19 13.23 -7.47
C TYR A 213 8.90 13.29 -8.31
N LEU A 214 8.42 14.48 -8.64
CA LEU A 214 7.24 14.66 -9.52
C LEU A 214 7.49 14.11 -10.93
N ALA A 215 8.70 14.24 -11.44
CA ALA A 215 9.09 13.65 -12.72
C ALA A 215 9.05 12.12 -12.68
N GLU A 216 9.47 11.53 -11.57
CA GLU A 216 9.37 10.07 -11.37
C GLU A 216 7.94 9.58 -11.17
N ILE A 217 7.05 10.36 -10.55
CA ILE A 217 5.61 10.02 -10.53
C ILE A 217 5.06 9.92 -11.95
N THR A 218 5.39 10.88 -12.83
CA THR A 218 4.96 10.82 -14.23
C THR A 218 5.62 9.67 -14.98
N TYR A 219 6.87 9.37 -14.69
CA TYR A 219 7.54 8.20 -15.27
C TYR A 219 6.88 6.88 -14.83
N MET A 220 6.56 6.74 -13.55
CA MET A 220 5.80 5.61 -13.00
C MET A 220 4.42 5.48 -13.67
N ASP A 221 3.70 6.58 -13.85
CA ASP A 221 2.41 6.58 -14.55
C ASP A 221 2.53 6.07 -16.00
N ASN A 222 3.61 6.42 -16.70
CA ASN A 222 3.87 5.88 -18.04
C ASN A 222 4.11 4.37 -18.01
N GLN A 223 4.86 3.86 -17.01
CA GLN A 223 5.04 2.42 -16.81
C GLN A 223 3.70 1.72 -16.55
N VAL A 224 2.80 2.31 -15.76
CA VAL A 224 1.44 1.80 -15.57
C VAL A 224 0.71 1.71 -16.90
N GLY A 225 0.79 2.75 -17.75
CA GLY A 225 0.21 2.76 -19.09
C GLY A 225 0.72 1.62 -19.97
N GLU A 226 2.03 1.38 -19.98
CA GLU A 226 2.65 0.28 -20.75
C GLU A 226 2.18 -1.11 -20.25
N ILE A 227 2.06 -1.30 -18.93
CA ILE A 227 1.58 -2.54 -18.33
C ILE A 227 0.11 -2.79 -18.71
N LEU A 228 -0.75 -1.76 -18.64
CA LEU A 228 -2.15 -1.88 -19.01
C LEU A 228 -2.33 -2.14 -20.51
N ALA A 229 -1.56 -1.48 -21.37
CA ALA A 229 -1.56 -1.77 -22.81
C ALA A 229 -1.09 -3.20 -23.10
N THR A 230 -0.13 -3.72 -22.35
CA THR A 230 0.33 -5.10 -22.44
C THR A 230 -0.75 -6.09 -22.02
N LEU A 231 -1.52 -5.79 -20.97
CA LEU A 231 -2.67 -6.59 -20.57
C LEU A 231 -3.75 -6.60 -21.67
N ASP A 232 -4.08 -5.44 -22.25
CA ASP A 232 -5.04 -5.35 -23.35
C ASP A 232 -4.58 -6.19 -24.57
N ALA A 233 -3.30 -6.09 -24.92
CA ALA A 233 -2.70 -6.84 -26.04
C ALA A 233 -2.65 -8.37 -25.78
N SER A 234 -2.61 -8.81 -24.52
CA SER A 234 -2.63 -10.22 -24.15
C SER A 234 -3.98 -10.90 -24.38
N GLY A 235 -5.07 -10.12 -24.55
CA GLY A 235 -6.44 -10.60 -24.65
C GLY A 235 -7.06 -11.05 -23.33
N ALA A 236 -6.37 -10.84 -22.18
CA ALA A 236 -6.86 -11.25 -20.86
C ALA A 236 -7.62 -10.13 -20.11
N ALA A 237 -7.64 -8.91 -20.63
CA ALA A 237 -8.14 -7.71 -19.91
C ALA A 237 -9.58 -7.85 -19.42
N GLU A 238 -10.49 -8.39 -20.23
CA GLU A 238 -11.92 -8.54 -19.90
C GLU A 238 -12.18 -9.40 -18.67
N ASN A 239 -11.29 -10.35 -18.38
CA ASN A 239 -11.41 -11.24 -17.20
C ASN A 239 -10.25 -11.04 -16.22
N THR A 240 -9.77 -9.82 -16.08
CA THR A 240 -8.69 -9.48 -15.14
C THR A 240 -9.15 -8.40 -14.15
N VAL A 241 -9.01 -8.70 -12.86
CA VAL A 241 -9.08 -7.71 -11.79
C VAL A 241 -7.74 -6.97 -11.75
N VAL A 242 -7.74 -5.69 -12.10
CA VAL A 242 -6.58 -4.81 -11.97
C VAL A 242 -6.67 -4.05 -10.67
N LEU A 243 -5.62 -4.11 -9.87
CA LEU A 243 -5.43 -3.28 -8.67
C LEU A 243 -4.19 -2.41 -8.88
N PHE A 244 -4.34 -1.08 -8.83
CA PHE A 244 -3.21 -0.19 -8.66
C PHE A 244 -3.15 0.27 -7.20
N THR A 245 -1.95 0.26 -6.63
CA THR A 245 -1.72 0.78 -5.28
C THR A 245 -0.32 1.38 -5.17
N SER A 246 -0.11 2.30 -4.22
CA SER A 246 1.23 2.71 -3.80
C SER A 246 1.58 2.00 -2.49
N GLU A 247 2.84 1.85 -2.18
CA GLU A 247 3.23 1.30 -0.85
C GLU A 247 2.84 2.28 0.25
N GLN A 248 3.78 3.00 0.76
CA GLN A 248 3.66 4.08 1.71
C GLN A 248 4.03 5.41 1.06
N GLY A 249 4.01 6.48 1.85
CA GLY A 249 4.44 7.79 1.39
C GLY A 249 5.92 7.86 1.00
N SER A 250 6.28 8.94 0.32
CA SER A 250 7.62 9.23 -0.20
C SER A 250 8.69 9.36 0.89
N GLN A 251 9.95 9.39 0.48
CA GLN A 251 11.06 9.55 1.43
C GLN A 251 11.29 11.01 1.89
N PHE A 252 10.29 11.88 1.73
CA PHE A 252 10.36 13.21 2.36
C PHE A 252 10.05 13.13 3.87
N PRO A 253 10.54 14.12 4.67
CA PRO A 253 10.23 14.18 6.10
C PRO A 253 8.72 14.19 6.34
N GLY A 254 8.28 13.35 7.28
CA GLY A 254 6.86 13.26 7.62
C GLY A 254 6.04 12.30 6.77
N CYS A 255 6.64 11.59 5.82
CA CYS A 255 5.99 10.56 5.02
C CYS A 255 6.46 9.16 5.46
N LYS A 256 7.29 8.47 4.67
CA LYS A 256 7.88 7.17 5.02
C LYS A 256 8.49 7.17 6.42
N TRP A 257 8.48 6.03 7.09
CA TRP A 257 8.93 5.81 8.48
C TRP A 257 8.16 6.59 9.55
N THR A 258 6.99 7.12 9.24
CA THR A 258 6.13 7.78 10.23
C THR A 258 4.74 7.16 10.25
N ASN A 259 3.96 7.43 11.30
CA ASN A 259 2.54 7.11 11.33
C ASN A 259 1.65 8.29 10.95
N TRP A 260 2.21 9.34 10.37
CA TRP A 260 1.36 10.40 9.83
C TRP A 260 0.63 9.95 8.57
N ASN A 261 -0.50 10.58 8.28
CA ASN A 261 -1.36 10.26 7.14
C ASN A 261 -0.60 10.25 5.81
N THR A 262 0.35 11.18 5.61
CA THR A 262 1.23 11.23 4.44
C THR A 262 2.17 10.03 4.30
N GLY A 263 2.35 9.24 5.35
CA GLY A 263 3.09 7.99 5.34
C GLY A 263 2.19 6.77 5.15
N LEU A 264 1.02 6.75 5.79
CA LEU A 264 0.16 5.57 5.90
C LEU A 264 -0.96 5.50 4.86
N HIS A 265 -1.47 6.65 4.40
CA HIS A 265 -2.54 6.72 3.41
C HIS A 265 -1.98 6.37 2.04
N THR A 266 -2.58 5.39 1.38
CA THR A 266 -2.11 4.88 0.09
C THR A 266 -3.19 5.00 -0.99
N ALA A 267 -2.77 5.08 -2.24
CA ALA A 267 -3.67 4.97 -3.38
C ALA A 267 -4.20 3.55 -3.52
N LEU A 268 -5.46 3.40 -3.86
CA LEU A 268 -6.04 2.12 -4.28
C LEU A 268 -7.10 2.36 -5.35
N ILE A 269 -6.87 1.79 -6.53
CA ILE A 269 -7.80 1.80 -7.66
C ILE A 269 -8.04 0.33 -8.05
N ALA A 270 -9.30 -0.06 -8.23
CA ALA A 270 -9.68 -1.39 -8.66
C ALA A 270 -10.52 -1.32 -9.93
N SER A 271 -10.20 -2.12 -10.94
CA SER A 271 -10.97 -2.21 -12.19
C SER A 271 -11.17 -3.67 -12.58
N TRP A 272 -12.38 -4.02 -12.98
CA TRP A 272 -12.73 -5.30 -13.59
C TRP A 272 -13.95 -5.10 -14.47
N PRO A 273 -13.80 -5.15 -15.79
CA PRO A 273 -14.87 -4.87 -16.74
C PRO A 273 -16.14 -5.67 -16.44
N GLY A 274 -17.30 -5.00 -16.40
CA GLY A 274 -18.60 -5.61 -16.14
C GLY A 274 -18.87 -6.09 -14.70
N HIS A 275 -17.88 -6.03 -13.80
CA HIS A 275 -17.98 -6.52 -12.42
C HIS A 275 -17.77 -5.44 -11.36
N ILE A 276 -16.90 -4.48 -11.61
CA ILE A 276 -16.66 -3.31 -10.74
C ILE A 276 -17.28 -2.08 -11.40
N PRO A 277 -18.09 -1.28 -10.70
CA PRO A 277 -18.68 -0.05 -11.24
C PRO A 277 -17.60 0.94 -11.72
N GLU A 278 -17.76 1.45 -12.93
CA GLU A 278 -16.80 2.35 -13.56
C GLU A 278 -16.93 3.79 -13.07
N GLY A 279 -15.82 4.51 -12.97
CA GLY A 279 -15.75 5.93 -12.63
C GLY A 279 -16.30 6.29 -11.25
N GLN A 280 -16.41 5.33 -10.35
CA GLN A 280 -16.93 5.53 -9.00
C GLN A 280 -15.82 5.77 -7.97
N ARG A 281 -16.20 6.39 -6.86
CA ARG A 281 -15.36 6.54 -5.68
C ARG A 281 -16.01 5.89 -4.47
N SER A 282 -15.20 5.32 -3.60
CA SER A 282 -15.64 4.67 -2.35
C SER A 282 -14.98 5.31 -1.14
N ASP A 283 -15.78 5.64 -0.14
CA ASP A 283 -15.33 6.07 1.19
C ASP A 283 -15.21 4.91 2.18
N ALA A 284 -15.39 3.67 1.72
CA ALA A 284 -15.14 2.51 2.54
C ALA A 284 -13.67 2.51 2.99
N LEU A 285 -13.48 2.40 4.31
CA LEU A 285 -12.15 2.27 4.90
C LEU A 285 -11.64 0.86 4.61
N VAL A 286 -10.48 0.75 3.98
CA VAL A 286 -9.80 -0.51 3.66
C VAL A 286 -8.34 -0.45 4.07
N GLN A 287 -7.73 -1.60 4.30
CA GLN A 287 -6.35 -1.71 4.71
C GLN A 287 -5.64 -2.80 3.90
N TYR A 288 -4.32 -2.74 3.79
CA TYR A 288 -3.55 -3.72 3.02
C TYR A 288 -3.76 -5.17 3.48
N ALA A 289 -4.00 -5.37 4.77
CA ALA A 289 -4.38 -6.69 5.30
C ALA A 289 -5.64 -7.28 4.63
N ASP A 290 -6.50 -6.44 4.05
CA ASP A 290 -7.75 -6.87 3.39
C ASP A 290 -7.54 -7.32 1.93
N VAL A 291 -6.38 -7.02 1.33
CA VAL A 291 -6.14 -7.29 -0.11
C VAL A 291 -6.04 -8.79 -0.38
N ALA A 292 -5.19 -9.51 0.37
CA ALA A 292 -5.03 -10.95 0.16
C ALA A 292 -6.33 -11.74 0.36
N PRO A 293 -7.12 -11.56 1.45
CA PRO A 293 -8.42 -12.22 1.58
C PRO A 293 -9.40 -11.83 0.47
N THR A 294 -9.38 -10.59 -0.03
CA THR A 294 -10.23 -10.18 -1.16
C THR A 294 -9.87 -10.91 -2.45
N ILE A 295 -8.59 -11.06 -2.74
CA ILE A 295 -8.12 -11.81 -3.92
C ILE A 295 -8.51 -13.28 -3.80
N VAL A 296 -8.35 -13.89 -2.62
CA VAL A 296 -8.74 -15.29 -2.38
C VAL A 296 -10.24 -15.48 -2.54
N ASP A 297 -11.06 -14.55 -2.01
CA ASP A 297 -12.52 -14.57 -2.16
C ASP A 297 -12.96 -14.47 -3.63
N LEU A 298 -12.41 -13.49 -4.37
CA LEU A 298 -12.70 -13.31 -5.79
C LEU A 298 -12.22 -14.49 -6.66
N ALA A 299 -11.18 -15.19 -6.23
CA ALA A 299 -10.69 -16.42 -6.86
C ALA A 299 -11.57 -17.65 -6.57
N GLY A 300 -12.62 -17.51 -5.74
CA GLY A 300 -13.49 -18.61 -5.31
C GLY A 300 -12.86 -19.48 -4.21
N GLY A 301 -11.81 -19.02 -3.55
CA GLY A 301 -11.19 -19.70 -2.42
C GLY A 301 -11.96 -19.54 -1.12
N ALA A 302 -11.85 -20.50 -0.22
CA ALA A 302 -12.39 -20.37 1.12
C ALA A 302 -11.59 -19.36 1.94
N LEU A 303 -12.29 -18.44 2.57
CA LEU A 303 -11.69 -17.55 3.57
C LEU A 303 -11.44 -18.34 4.86
N SER A 304 -10.26 -18.21 5.41
CA SER A 304 -9.85 -18.86 6.67
C SER A 304 -9.67 -17.81 7.76
N ASP A 305 -9.80 -18.24 9.03
CA ASP A 305 -9.67 -17.38 10.21
C ASP A 305 -8.20 -16.96 10.48
N ASP A 306 -7.26 -17.39 9.63
CA ASP A 306 -5.84 -17.04 9.75
C ASP A 306 -5.44 -15.76 8.99
N PHE A 307 -6.41 -14.92 8.58
CA PHE A 307 -6.19 -13.54 8.13
C PHE A 307 -6.47 -12.55 9.26
N ASP A 308 -5.69 -11.48 9.34
CA ASP A 308 -6.05 -10.30 10.16
C ASP A 308 -7.00 -9.37 9.40
N GLY A 309 -6.95 -9.39 8.09
CA GLY A 309 -7.85 -8.66 7.20
C GLY A 309 -9.10 -9.44 6.82
N SER A 310 -10.01 -8.80 6.12
CA SER A 310 -11.25 -9.41 5.60
C SER A 310 -11.50 -8.98 4.16
N SER A 311 -12.33 -9.75 3.42
CA SER A 311 -12.63 -9.45 2.03
C SER A 311 -13.52 -8.21 1.88
N PHE A 312 -13.12 -7.27 1.04
CA PHE A 312 -13.94 -6.13 0.59
C PHE A 312 -14.56 -6.34 -0.80
N ALA A 313 -14.68 -7.58 -1.27
CA ALA A 313 -15.29 -7.91 -2.57
C ALA A 313 -16.72 -7.37 -2.71
N SER A 314 -17.47 -7.26 -1.61
CA SER A 314 -18.80 -6.65 -1.59
C SER A 314 -18.77 -5.14 -1.89
N VAL A 315 -17.69 -4.44 -1.48
CA VAL A 315 -17.48 -3.03 -1.82
C VAL A 315 -17.10 -2.91 -3.30
N LEU A 316 -16.18 -3.75 -3.76
CA LEU A 316 -15.77 -3.77 -5.17
C LEU A 316 -16.97 -3.95 -6.12
N SER A 317 -17.90 -4.82 -5.79
CA SER A 317 -19.12 -5.05 -6.59
C SER A 317 -20.24 -4.01 -6.38
N GLY A 318 -20.01 -2.98 -5.56
CA GLY A 318 -21.02 -1.95 -5.23
C GLY A 318 -22.16 -2.44 -4.30
N ARG A 319 -22.10 -3.67 -3.78
CA ARG A 319 -23.12 -4.24 -2.87
C ARG A 319 -23.00 -3.70 -1.44
N ALA A 320 -21.82 -3.23 -1.04
CA ALA A 320 -21.59 -2.57 0.24
C ALA A 320 -20.94 -1.20 0.03
N LYS A 321 -21.20 -0.27 0.96
CA LYS A 321 -20.57 1.07 0.98
C LYS A 321 -19.58 1.24 2.12
N ALA A 322 -19.50 0.30 3.03
CA ALA A 322 -18.58 0.27 4.16
C ALA A 322 -17.91 -1.09 4.25
N HIS A 323 -16.74 -1.14 4.89
CA HIS A 323 -16.00 -2.38 5.08
C HIS A 323 -15.54 -2.51 6.53
N ARG A 324 -14.57 -1.72 6.97
CA ARG A 324 -14.09 -1.72 8.36
C ARG A 324 -14.34 -0.40 9.05
N GLU A 325 -14.35 -0.42 10.38
CA GLU A 325 -14.53 0.78 11.19
C GLU A 325 -13.19 1.48 11.47
N PHE A 326 -12.09 0.72 11.58
CA PHE A 326 -10.78 1.24 11.93
C PHE A 326 -9.67 0.64 11.08
N ALA A 327 -8.64 1.46 10.80
CA ALA A 327 -7.36 1.01 10.29
C ALA A 327 -6.26 1.30 11.33
N PHE A 328 -5.31 0.38 11.45
CA PHE A 328 -4.28 0.41 12.49
C PHE A 328 -2.90 0.45 11.88
N ALA A 329 -1.98 1.16 12.55
CA ALA A 329 -0.60 1.16 12.09
C ALA A 329 0.41 1.15 13.22
N MET A 330 1.60 0.65 12.89
CA MET A 330 2.74 0.59 13.76
C MET A 330 4.03 0.99 13.03
N HIS A 331 4.93 1.60 13.78
CA HIS A 331 6.30 1.83 13.36
C HIS A 331 7.26 1.38 14.47
N ASN A 332 8.31 0.67 14.10
CA ASN A 332 9.46 0.37 14.92
C ASN A 332 10.68 0.92 14.20
N ASN A 333 11.48 1.77 14.86
CA ASN A 333 12.47 2.59 14.20
C ASN A 333 13.81 1.89 13.92
N LEU A 334 14.12 0.79 14.61
CA LEU A 334 15.32 0.00 14.30
C LEU A 334 15.17 -0.67 12.91
N PRO A 335 16.21 -0.81 12.13
CA PRO A 335 17.58 -0.28 12.29
C PRO A 335 17.76 1.12 11.68
N GLU A 336 16.67 1.80 11.33
CA GLU A 336 16.69 3.06 10.60
C GLU A 336 17.13 4.23 11.52
N GLY A 337 16.95 4.07 12.83
CA GLY A 337 17.40 5.01 13.86
C GLY A 337 17.42 4.35 15.24
N PRO A 338 17.58 5.13 16.31
CA PRO A 338 17.37 4.68 17.69
C PRO A 338 15.93 4.19 17.89
N LYS A 339 15.72 3.37 18.93
CA LYS A 339 14.41 2.90 19.34
C LYS A 339 13.40 4.08 19.44
N TYR A 340 12.35 4.02 18.64
CA TYR A 340 11.24 5.00 18.67
C TYR A 340 9.96 4.37 18.12
N PRO A 341 9.28 3.52 18.90
CA PRO A 341 8.07 2.86 18.45
C PRO A 341 6.86 3.81 18.47
N ILE A 342 6.03 3.73 17.43
CA ILE A 342 4.81 4.53 17.25
C ILE A 342 3.66 3.58 16.97
N ARG A 343 2.46 3.90 17.47
CA ARG A 343 1.21 3.18 17.17
C ARG A 343 0.13 4.16 16.80
N SER A 344 -0.77 3.77 15.91
CA SER A 344 -1.87 4.66 15.53
C SER A 344 -3.13 3.91 15.11
N VAL A 345 -4.26 4.62 15.15
CA VAL A 345 -5.56 4.15 14.69
C VAL A 345 -6.32 5.29 14.03
N THR A 346 -7.01 4.98 12.93
CA THR A 346 -7.92 5.91 12.27
C THR A 346 -9.28 5.26 11.99
N ASP A 347 -10.34 6.06 12.12
CA ASP A 347 -11.70 5.74 11.65
C ASP A 347 -11.99 6.32 10.26
N GLY A 348 -10.95 6.89 9.62
CA GLY A 348 -11.03 7.58 8.33
C GLY A 348 -11.51 9.04 8.43
N GLN A 349 -11.95 9.51 9.61
CA GLN A 349 -12.26 10.89 9.90
C GLN A 349 -11.24 11.51 10.87
N PHE A 350 -10.95 10.79 11.95
CA PHE A 350 -9.92 11.15 12.92
C PHE A 350 -8.78 10.15 12.87
N HIS A 351 -7.57 10.64 13.12
CA HIS A 351 -6.38 9.83 13.27
C HIS A 351 -5.73 10.11 14.62
N TYR A 352 -5.60 9.08 15.43
CA TYR A 352 -4.94 9.13 16.73
C TYR A 352 -3.60 8.41 16.68
N ILE A 353 -2.54 9.09 17.10
CA ILE A 353 -1.17 8.57 17.12
C ILE A 353 -0.64 8.61 18.56
N ARG A 354 0.02 7.53 18.95
CA ARG A 354 0.71 7.41 20.23
C ARG A 354 2.20 7.19 19.98
N ASN A 355 3.02 8.15 20.41
CA ASN A 355 4.47 8.05 20.44
C ASN A 355 4.87 7.42 21.77
N LEU A 356 5.43 6.20 21.75
CA LEU A 356 5.64 5.41 22.97
C LEU A 356 6.90 5.83 23.76
N LEU A 357 7.77 6.65 23.16
CA LEU A 357 8.96 7.23 23.78
C LEU A 357 9.06 8.73 23.45
N PRO A 358 8.08 9.55 23.87
CA PRO A 358 7.99 10.95 23.47
C PRO A 358 9.10 11.84 24.06
N GLN A 359 9.85 11.35 25.05
CA GLN A 359 11.02 12.03 25.63
C GLN A 359 12.27 11.89 24.75
N GLU A 360 12.28 10.95 23.80
CA GLU A 360 13.39 10.72 22.90
C GLU A 360 13.27 11.61 21.65
N ILE A 361 14.41 11.90 21.01
CA ILE A 361 14.44 12.57 19.73
C ILE A 361 14.27 11.52 18.63
N TYR A 362 13.34 11.76 17.72
CA TYR A 362 13.15 10.92 16.55
C TYR A 362 14.28 11.15 15.54
N ILE A 363 15.01 10.10 15.23
CA ILE A 363 16.12 10.11 14.26
C ILE A 363 15.89 8.98 13.25
N GLU A 364 15.99 9.34 11.97
CA GLU A 364 15.93 8.40 10.86
C GLU A 364 17.15 8.63 9.96
N LYS A 365 17.98 7.61 9.79
CA LYS A 365 19.33 7.73 9.17
C LYS A 365 19.30 8.00 7.67
N HIS A 366 18.28 7.51 6.94
CA HIS A 366 18.20 7.70 5.48
C HIS A 366 17.85 9.13 5.12
N LEU A 367 17.18 9.83 6.03
CA LEU A 367 16.87 11.23 5.89
C LEU A 367 17.99 12.13 6.44
N MET A 368 18.52 11.77 7.61
CA MET A 368 19.44 12.62 8.40
C MET A 368 20.90 12.29 8.18
N GLY A 369 21.20 11.09 7.70
CA GLY A 369 22.57 10.62 7.48
C GLY A 369 23.08 10.87 6.06
N GLY A 370 24.40 10.98 5.92
CA GLY A 370 25.03 10.87 4.62
C GLY A 370 25.07 9.40 4.19
N GLY A 371 24.70 9.07 2.97
CA GLY A 371 24.71 7.70 2.49
C GLY A 371 24.32 7.59 1.02
N ARG A 372 24.01 6.36 0.59
CA ARG A 372 23.65 6.05 -0.80
C ARG A 372 22.43 6.86 -1.29
N HIS A 373 21.55 7.26 -0.38
CA HIS A 373 20.36 8.06 -0.63
C HIS A 373 20.50 9.44 0.02
N ASN A 374 21.61 10.12 -0.26
CA ASN A 374 21.87 11.45 0.30
C ASN A 374 20.69 12.40 0.04
N ASN A 375 20.03 12.84 1.11
CA ASN A 375 18.89 13.74 1.08
C ASN A 375 19.33 15.14 1.55
N PRO A 376 19.95 15.95 0.68
CA PRO A 376 20.54 17.24 1.06
C PRO A 376 19.52 18.26 1.53
N TYR A 377 18.25 18.08 1.24
CA TYR A 377 17.19 18.96 1.72
C TYR A 377 17.08 18.96 3.25
N TRP A 378 17.31 17.81 3.93
CA TRP A 378 17.28 17.78 5.40
C TRP A 378 18.31 18.69 6.05
N ALA A 379 19.52 18.76 5.51
CA ALA A 379 20.53 19.69 5.99
C ALA A 379 20.06 21.17 5.87
N THR A 380 19.31 21.51 4.83
CA THR A 380 18.73 22.85 4.68
C THR A 380 17.64 23.16 5.70
N TRP A 381 16.88 22.12 6.13
CA TRP A 381 15.90 22.28 7.19
C TRP A 381 16.56 22.47 8.56
N MET A 382 17.57 21.65 8.87
CA MET A 382 18.34 21.77 10.11
C MET A 382 19.08 23.12 10.23
N GLY A 383 19.46 23.72 9.11
CA GLY A 383 20.09 25.04 9.04
C GLY A 383 19.10 26.21 9.01
N ALA A 384 17.79 25.97 9.10
CA ALA A 384 16.80 27.02 9.00
C ALA A 384 16.88 27.99 10.18
N ASN A 385 16.94 29.28 9.86
CA ASN A 385 16.92 30.34 10.86
C ASN A 385 15.47 30.62 11.29
N PRO A 386 15.12 30.49 12.60
CA PRO A 386 13.74 30.64 13.06
C PRO A 386 13.13 32.03 12.79
N LEU A 387 13.95 33.08 12.65
CA LEU A 387 13.48 34.41 12.33
C LEU A 387 13.28 34.69 10.83
N LYS A 388 13.96 33.89 9.97
CA LYS A 388 13.88 34.06 8.51
C LYS A 388 13.07 32.98 7.82
N GLN A 389 13.02 31.79 8.41
CA GLN A 389 12.36 30.60 7.89
C GLN A 389 11.59 29.88 9.02
N PRO A 390 10.65 30.57 9.71
CA PRO A 390 9.95 30.01 10.87
C PRO A 390 9.22 28.72 10.55
N ASP A 391 8.59 28.61 9.38
CA ASP A 391 7.84 27.42 8.98
C ASP A 391 8.74 26.19 8.83
N VAL A 392 9.91 26.35 8.19
CA VAL A 392 10.87 25.25 8.03
C VAL A 392 11.44 24.81 9.39
N TYR A 393 11.72 25.78 10.26
CA TYR A 393 12.19 25.53 11.62
C TYR A 393 11.15 24.75 12.45
N GLU A 394 9.88 25.14 12.42
CA GLU A 394 8.81 24.44 13.16
C GLU A 394 8.54 23.04 12.58
N LEU A 395 8.58 22.86 11.27
CA LEU A 395 8.50 21.53 10.64
C LEU A 395 9.65 20.62 11.09
N THR A 396 10.87 21.14 11.13
CA THR A 396 12.05 20.41 11.60
C THR A 396 11.87 19.97 13.06
N LYS A 397 11.45 20.91 13.91
CA LYS A 397 11.20 20.66 15.33
C LYS A 397 10.09 19.63 15.54
N ARG A 398 8.97 19.75 14.81
CA ARG A 398 7.86 18.79 14.82
C ARG A 398 8.32 17.40 14.45
N TYR A 399 9.19 17.26 13.46
CA TYR A 399 9.70 15.95 13.02
C TYR A 399 10.58 15.29 14.08
N LEU A 400 11.45 16.07 14.73
CA LEU A 400 12.41 15.58 15.72
C LEU A 400 11.78 15.31 17.09
N SER A 401 10.87 16.18 17.54
CA SER A 401 10.29 16.13 18.90
C SER A 401 8.79 16.00 18.82
N ARG A 402 8.29 14.83 19.15
CA ARG A 402 6.87 14.50 19.02
C ARG A 402 6.22 14.41 20.40
N PRO A 403 4.97 14.89 20.58
CA PRO A 403 4.23 14.73 21.82
C PRO A 403 3.87 13.26 22.05
N ALA A 404 3.49 12.90 23.27
CA ALA A 404 3.05 11.55 23.60
C ALA A 404 1.84 11.10 22.78
N GLU A 405 0.91 12.03 22.54
CA GLU A 405 -0.32 11.78 21.82
C GLU A 405 -0.56 12.85 20.76
N GLU A 406 -1.04 12.43 19.61
CA GLU A 406 -1.45 13.30 18.51
C GLU A 406 -2.86 12.89 18.08
N LEU A 407 -3.70 13.87 17.75
CA LEU A 407 -5.04 13.67 17.20
C LEU A 407 -5.24 14.64 16.04
N TYR A 408 -5.67 14.14 14.90
CA TYR A 408 -5.88 14.93 13.70
C TYR A 408 -7.27 14.66 13.11
N ARG A 409 -7.87 15.69 12.46
CA ARG A 409 -9.10 15.52 11.69
C ARG A 409 -8.74 15.50 10.21
N LEU A 410 -8.73 14.32 9.60
CA LEU A 410 -8.24 14.10 8.25
C LEU A 410 -9.06 14.82 7.16
N THR A 411 -10.34 15.09 7.41
CA THR A 411 -11.23 15.81 6.48
C THR A 411 -10.81 17.26 6.26
N ASP A 412 -10.27 17.90 7.28
CA ASP A 412 -9.94 19.33 7.27
C ASP A 412 -8.42 19.54 7.21
N ASP A 413 -7.66 18.55 7.69
CA ASP A 413 -6.19 18.59 7.79
C ASP A 413 -5.57 17.27 7.30
N PRO A 414 -5.63 16.98 5.99
CA PRO A 414 -5.09 15.74 5.44
C PRO A 414 -3.57 15.59 5.56
N TYR A 415 -2.86 16.68 5.87
CA TYR A 415 -1.43 16.70 6.13
C TYR A 415 -1.06 16.68 7.62
N GLU A 416 -2.08 16.64 8.49
CA GLU A 416 -1.93 16.52 9.95
C GLU A 416 -1.04 17.61 10.58
N MET A 417 -1.23 18.84 10.13
CA MET A 417 -0.42 19.98 10.57
C MET A 417 -0.85 20.52 11.93
N GLN A 418 -2.11 20.29 12.35
CA GLN A 418 -2.67 20.83 13.59
C GLN A 418 -3.04 19.69 14.55
N ASN A 419 -2.18 19.45 15.55
CA ASN A 419 -2.49 18.48 16.61
C ASN A 419 -3.63 19.00 17.51
N LEU A 420 -4.73 18.22 17.58
CA LEU A 420 -5.94 18.51 18.35
C LEU A 420 -5.98 17.75 19.69
N ALA A 421 -4.94 16.96 20.01
CA ALA A 421 -4.91 16.18 21.25
C ALA A 421 -5.00 17.12 22.48
N GLY A 422 -5.79 16.70 23.47
CA GLY A 422 -6.03 17.47 24.70
C GLY A 422 -7.09 18.55 24.57
N GLN A 423 -7.71 18.75 23.41
CA GLN A 423 -8.86 19.64 23.28
C GLN A 423 -10.08 19.05 23.97
N ARG A 424 -10.70 19.83 24.85
CA ARG A 424 -11.80 19.37 25.70
C ARG A 424 -13.00 18.86 24.90
N GLU A 425 -13.29 19.48 23.77
CA GLU A 425 -14.40 19.14 22.87
C GLU A 425 -14.19 17.80 22.17
N LEU A 426 -12.95 17.34 22.04
CA LEU A 426 -12.56 16.11 21.38
C LEU A 426 -12.12 15.00 22.37
N ALA A 427 -12.23 15.25 23.69
CA ALA A 427 -11.78 14.29 24.70
C ALA A 427 -12.45 12.91 24.55
N GLY A 428 -13.74 12.85 24.22
CA GLY A 428 -14.45 11.59 23.98
C GLY A 428 -13.97 10.85 22.75
N VAL A 429 -13.63 11.56 21.66
CA VAL A 429 -13.05 10.98 20.44
C VAL A 429 -11.66 10.42 20.73
N GLN A 430 -10.81 11.20 21.39
CA GLN A 430 -9.45 10.78 21.76
C GLN A 430 -9.48 9.54 22.66
N GLU A 431 -10.33 9.53 23.67
CA GLU A 431 -10.48 8.38 24.60
C GLU A 431 -10.97 7.12 23.86
N SER A 432 -11.95 7.26 22.97
CA SER A 432 -12.48 6.15 22.18
C SER A 432 -11.41 5.53 21.29
N LEU A 433 -10.69 6.35 20.52
CA LEU A 433 -9.62 5.89 19.63
C LEU A 433 -8.44 5.30 20.43
N SER A 434 -8.08 5.90 21.57
CA SER A 434 -7.05 5.37 22.46
C SER A 434 -7.39 3.96 22.98
N LYS A 435 -8.63 3.72 23.44
CA LYS A 435 -9.11 2.39 23.87
C LYS A 435 -9.14 1.38 22.71
N THR A 436 -9.56 1.83 21.52
CA THR A 436 -9.56 1.00 20.31
C THR A 436 -8.15 0.57 19.94
N LEU A 437 -7.18 1.49 20.03
CA LEU A 437 -5.77 1.19 19.81
C LEU A 437 -5.24 0.19 20.84
N ASP A 438 -5.56 0.35 22.13
CA ASP A 438 -5.15 -0.59 23.19
C ASP A 438 -5.70 -2.00 22.93
N ALA A 439 -6.96 -2.11 22.52
CA ALA A 439 -7.58 -3.39 22.18
C ALA A 439 -6.87 -4.07 21.00
N TRP A 440 -6.53 -3.30 19.96
CA TRP A 440 -5.78 -3.83 18.82
C TRP A 440 -4.36 -4.25 19.22
N MET A 441 -3.62 -3.44 19.98
CA MET A 441 -2.30 -3.80 20.50
C MET A 441 -2.34 -5.10 21.30
N ALA A 442 -3.35 -5.26 22.15
CA ALA A 442 -3.55 -6.47 22.93
C ALA A 442 -3.82 -7.69 22.02
N SER A 443 -4.68 -7.55 21.01
CA SER A 443 -4.96 -8.62 20.02
C SER A 443 -3.72 -9.06 19.24
N GLN A 444 -2.79 -8.13 19.00
CA GLN A 444 -1.53 -8.37 18.32
C GLN A 444 -0.41 -8.85 19.25
N SER A 445 -0.69 -9.04 20.56
CA SER A 445 0.34 -9.31 21.57
C SER A 445 1.51 -8.32 21.49
N ASP A 446 1.17 -7.04 21.30
CA ASP A 446 2.12 -5.95 21.16
C ASP A 446 2.56 -5.44 22.55
N PRO A 447 3.83 -5.62 22.96
CA PRO A 447 4.32 -5.14 24.24
C PRO A 447 4.61 -3.62 24.25
N GLY A 448 4.19 -2.89 23.24
CA GLY A 448 4.42 -1.46 23.14
C GLY A 448 5.88 -1.10 22.90
N SER A 449 6.47 -0.31 23.81
CA SER A 449 7.85 0.16 23.66
C SER A 449 8.89 -0.97 23.68
N ASP A 450 8.57 -2.13 24.23
CA ASP A 450 9.55 -3.20 24.44
C ASP A 450 9.83 -4.01 23.18
N VAL A 451 8.99 -3.89 22.12
CA VAL A 451 9.21 -4.61 20.86
C VAL A 451 10.40 -4.07 20.08
N ASP A 452 10.64 -2.76 20.06
CA ASP A 452 11.65 -2.10 19.23
C ASP A 452 13.04 -2.20 19.87
N THR A 453 13.62 -3.41 19.83
CA THR A 453 14.94 -3.71 20.42
C THR A 453 15.86 -4.37 19.41
N VAL A 454 17.18 -4.20 19.61
CA VAL A 454 18.20 -4.85 18.78
C VAL A 454 18.07 -6.37 18.83
N ALA A 455 17.76 -6.94 19.99
CA ALA A 455 17.58 -8.38 20.15
C ALA A 455 16.39 -8.90 19.35
N ALA A 456 15.25 -8.21 19.40
CA ALA A 456 14.05 -8.59 18.65
C ALA A 456 14.26 -8.46 17.11
N LEU A 457 14.90 -7.37 16.65
CA LEU A 457 15.24 -7.20 15.25
C LEU A 457 16.18 -8.31 14.76
N GLN A 458 17.23 -8.64 15.52
CA GLN A 458 18.18 -9.70 15.14
C GLN A 458 17.51 -11.08 15.14
N ALA A 459 16.62 -11.36 16.09
CA ALA A 459 15.82 -12.59 16.09
C ALA A 459 14.93 -12.66 14.85
N SER A 460 14.18 -11.60 14.55
CA SER A 460 13.32 -11.54 13.36
C SER A 460 14.11 -11.74 12.06
N ARG A 461 15.32 -11.18 11.92
CA ARG A 461 16.19 -11.39 10.76
C ARG A 461 16.58 -12.86 10.54
N ARG A 462 16.57 -13.66 11.59
CA ARG A 462 16.82 -15.11 11.56
C ARG A 462 15.53 -15.94 11.44
N GLY A 463 14.36 -15.30 11.29
CA GLY A 463 13.05 -15.97 11.26
C GLY A 463 12.54 -16.40 12.64
N GLN A 464 13.15 -15.89 13.71
CA GLN A 464 12.71 -16.06 15.12
C GLN A 464 11.97 -14.80 15.56
N HIS A 465 10.86 -14.96 16.27
CA HIS A 465 10.01 -13.82 16.64
C HIS A 465 9.74 -13.84 18.13
N LEU A 466 10.23 -12.81 18.83
CA LEU A 466 10.10 -12.70 20.29
C LEU A 466 8.74 -12.13 20.71
N TYR A 467 8.02 -11.48 19.79
CA TYR A 467 6.75 -10.79 20.05
C TYR A 467 5.73 -11.09 18.96
N GLY A 468 4.48 -10.74 19.23
CA GLY A 468 3.35 -10.96 18.34
C GLY A 468 2.63 -12.30 18.62
N PRO A 469 1.46 -12.53 18.00
CA PRO A 469 0.71 -13.77 18.15
C PRO A 469 1.55 -15.01 17.84
N GLY A 470 1.53 -16.01 18.73
CA GLY A 470 2.32 -17.25 18.57
C GLY A 470 3.84 -17.09 18.75
N ALA A 471 4.32 -16.00 19.35
CA ALA A 471 5.70 -15.93 19.81
C ALA A 471 5.97 -16.98 20.89
N ALA A 472 7.16 -17.62 20.85
CA ALA A 472 7.57 -18.52 21.94
C ALA A 472 7.71 -17.69 23.22
N GLN A 473 6.97 -18.08 24.25
CA GLN A 473 7.09 -17.53 25.61
C GLN A 473 8.37 -18.03 26.26
#